data_9eeb4758696e9f5ba183c4fa4209bd60
#
_entry.id   9eeb4758696e9f5ba183c4fa4209bd60
#
_cell.length_a   1.000
_cell.length_b   1.000
_cell.length_c   1.000
_cell.angle_alpha   90.00
_cell.angle_beta   90.00
_cell.angle_gamma   90.00
#
_symmetry.space_group_name_H-M   'P 1'
#
loop_
_entity.id
_entity.type
_entity.pdbx_description
1 polymer ?
#
loop_
_entity_poly.entity_id
_entity_poly.type
_entity_poly.pdbx_seq_one_letter_code
_entity_poly.pdbx_strand_id
1 'polypeptide(L)'
;MTHKSFTFPFHQTTFFGQYWKPKEASAIVVIIHGMGEHSGRYEHVAQKLVKHNFAVIAFDHFGHGKTKGKRGHNPGYSYVLDSITTLINKAENFFGKLPTFLYGHSMGGNAVINYALRTENNLTGIVATSPFLRLAFEPPAWKLTLGKLMQKIAPSITLGNELDPSYISRDSVEVQKYIEDPLVHNKVSPNFSLRFMEAGEWAISNAKLLKKPMLIVHGTDDKITDVKGSEEFASNSNLASIKLYEGGYHELQNDVCRNEVIQDIIDWLHTQT
;
A
#
# COMPACT_ATOMS: atom_id res chain seq x y z
N MET A 1 10.81 14.30 -17.59
CA MET A 1 10.56 13.74 -16.26
C MET A 1 11.77 13.99 -15.36
N THR A 2 11.54 14.44 -14.13
CA THR A 2 12.58 14.56 -13.10
C THR A 2 12.34 13.49 -12.04
N HIS A 3 13.38 12.73 -11.68
CA HIS A 3 13.36 11.79 -10.55
C HIS A 3 14.40 12.22 -9.52
N LYS A 4 14.01 12.32 -8.25
CA LYS A 4 14.92 12.67 -7.14
C LYS A 4 14.54 11.89 -5.89
N SER A 5 15.56 11.55 -5.10
CA SER A 5 15.39 11.05 -3.74
C SER A 5 15.56 12.16 -2.71
N PHE A 6 14.94 12.00 -1.56
CA PHE A 6 15.05 12.89 -0.41
C PHE A 6 14.98 12.09 0.88
N THR A 7 15.31 12.75 1.98
CA THR A 7 15.10 12.20 3.32
C THR A 7 14.32 13.20 4.16
N PHE A 8 13.61 12.70 5.16
CA PHE A 8 12.91 13.55 6.11
C PHE A 8 12.88 12.93 7.50
N PRO A 9 12.97 13.73 8.56
CA PRO A 9 12.79 13.23 9.91
C PRO A 9 11.33 12.92 10.16
N PHE A 10 11.07 11.78 10.80
CA PHE A 10 9.76 11.40 11.29
C PHE A 10 9.95 10.65 12.63
N HIS A 11 9.49 11.28 13.74
CA HIS A 11 9.86 10.89 15.08
C HIS A 11 11.38 10.73 15.25
N GLN A 12 11.84 9.58 15.75
CA GLN A 12 13.27 9.32 16.00
C GLN A 12 13.98 8.64 14.81
N THR A 13 13.36 8.64 13.63
CA THR A 13 13.87 7.95 12.44
C THR A 13 13.95 8.91 11.26
N THR A 14 14.95 8.73 10.41
CA THR A 14 15.03 9.40 9.12
C THR A 14 14.45 8.48 8.06
N PHE A 15 13.39 8.92 7.41
CA PHE A 15 12.72 8.23 6.33
C PHE A 15 13.38 8.56 5.00
N PHE A 16 13.50 7.55 4.14
CA PHE A 16 13.85 7.71 2.74
C PHE A 16 12.58 7.91 1.92
N GLY A 17 12.60 8.86 1.00
CA GLY A 17 11.54 9.10 0.04
C GLY A 17 12.11 9.40 -1.34
N GLN A 18 11.25 9.31 -2.34
CA GLN A 18 11.58 9.65 -3.70
C GLN A 18 10.35 10.20 -4.43
N TYR A 19 10.59 10.99 -5.47
CA TYR A 19 9.52 11.52 -6.28
C TYR A 19 9.89 11.55 -7.77
N TRP A 20 8.86 11.51 -8.59
CA TRP A 20 8.91 11.65 -10.05
C TRP A 20 7.97 12.77 -10.46
N LYS A 21 8.47 13.71 -11.25
CA LYS A 21 7.71 14.90 -11.62
C LYS A 21 7.72 15.10 -13.14
N PRO A 22 6.54 15.33 -13.77
CA PRO A 22 6.46 15.84 -15.15
C PRO A 22 6.90 17.31 -15.21
N LYS A 23 6.95 17.89 -16.39
CA LYS A 23 7.22 19.33 -16.56
C LYS A 23 6.13 20.17 -15.89
N GLU A 24 4.89 19.77 -16.10
CA GLU A 24 3.70 20.35 -15.49
C GLU A 24 2.84 19.21 -14.93
N ALA A 25 2.48 19.30 -13.66
CA ALA A 25 1.66 18.30 -13.01
C ALA A 25 0.22 18.80 -12.87
N SER A 26 -0.76 17.96 -13.23
CA SER A 26 -2.19 18.22 -13.02
C SER A 26 -2.68 17.77 -11.66
N ALA A 27 -2.08 16.71 -11.11
CA ALA A 27 -2.41 16.14 -9.80
C ALA A 27 -1.21 15.40 -9.21
N ILE A 28 -1.36 14.97 -7.96
CA ILE A 28 -0.35 14.25 -7.19
C ILE A 28 -0.86 12.84 -6.88
N VAL A 29 -0.01 11.83 -7.05
CA VAL A 29 -0.25 10.46 -6.57
C VAL A 29 0.80 10.13 -5.50
N VAL A 30 0.32 9.86 -4.29
CA VAL A 30 1.14 9.48 -3.14
C VAL A 30 1.08 7.96 -3.00
N ILE A 31 2.20 7.27 -3.26
CA ILE A 31 2.28 5.81 -3.26
C ILE A 31 2.72 5.29 -1.89
N ILE A 32 1.95 4.35 -1.34
CA ILE A 32 2.18 3.65 -0.08
C ILE A 32 2.38 2.17 -0.38
N HIS A 33 3.61 1.69 -0.24
CA HIS A 33 4.01 0.33 -0.60
C HIS A 33 3.52 -0.74 0.39
N GLY A 34 3.61 -2.00 -0.01
CA GLY A 34 3.22 -3.18 0.76
C GLY A 34 4.24 -3.62 1.80
N MET A 35 3.93 -4.70 2.52
CA MET A 35 4.80 -5.28 3.53
C MET A 35 6.01 -5.96 2.88
N GLY A 36 7.18 -5.77 3.48
CA GLY A 36 8.41 -6.45 3.07
C GLY A 36 9.08 -5.87 1.82
N GLU A 37 8.45 -4.92 1.14
CA GLU A 37 8.94 -4.28 -0.08
C GLU A 37 9.38 -2.81 0.16
N HIS A 38 9.49 -2.02 -0.89
CA HIS A 38 9.93 -0.62 -0.81
C HIS A 38 9.46 0.20 -2.03
N SER A 39 9.53 1.53 -1.92
CA SER A 39 9.07 2.48 -2.93
C SER A 39 9.76 2.34 -4.30
N GLY A 40 10.99 1.82 -4.35
CA GLY A 40 11.73 1.65 -5.61
C GLY A 40 11.06 0.65 -6.58
N ARG A 41 10.27 -0.29 -6.08
CA ARG A 41 9.54 -1.27 -6.90
C ARG A 41 8.38 -0.63 -7.71
N TYR A 42 8.05 0.62 -7.42
CA TYR A 42 6.98 1.37 -8.10
C TYR A 42 7.50 2.30 -9.19
N GLU A 43 8.78 2.25 -9.54
CA GLU A 43 9.36 3.18 -10.53
C GLU A 43 8.62 3.11 -11.87
N HIS A 44 8.29 1.92 -12.37
CA HIS A 44 7.59 1.75 -13.64
C HIS A 44 6.14 2.27 -13.59
N VAL A 45 5.44 2.13 -12.44
CA VAL A 45 4.12 2.73 -12.20
C VAL A 45 4.24 4.26 -12.20
N ALA A 46 5.21 4.79 -11.45
CA ALA A 46 5.46 6.22 -11.37
C ALA A 46 5.79 6.83 -12.75
N GLN A 47 6.61 6.14 -13.56
CA GLN A 47 6.93 6.57 -14.91
C GLN A 47 5.71 6.66 -15.83
N LYS A 48 4.78 5.69 -15.72
CA LYS A 48 3.52 5.73 -16.47
C LYS A 48 2.61 6.87 -15.99
N LEU A 49 2.43 7.04 -14.69
CA LEU A 49 1.66 8.14 -14.12
C LEU A 49 2.23 9.51 -14.55
N VAL A 50 3.55 9.68 -14.53
CA VAL A 50 4.20 10.93 -14.97
C VAL A 50 3.98 11.24 -16.46
N LYS A 51 3.91 10.24 -17.32
CA LYS A 51 3.55 10.42 -18.75
C LYS A 51 2.13 10.96 -18.94
N HIS A 52 1.27 10.75 -17.93
CA HIS A 52 -0.10 11.27 -17.89
C HIS A 52 -0.25 12.51 -16.99
N ASN A 53 0.86 13.25 -16.79
CA ASN A 53 0.93 14.51 -16.04
C ASN A 53 0.61 14.39 -14.53
N PHE A 54 0.74 13.23 -13.93
CA PHE A 54 0.70 13.08 -12.46
C PHE A 54 2.10 13.25 -11.87
N ALA A 55 2.26 14.10 -10.85
CA ALA A 55 3.43 14.05 -9.99
C ALA A 55 3.28 12.86 -9.04
N VAL A 56 4.35 12.11 -8.82
CA VAL A 56 4.33 10.92 -7.96
C VAL A 56 5.33 11.10 -6.83
N ILE A 57 4.95 10.74 -5.62
CA ILE A 57 5.83 10.69 -4.45
C ILE A 57 5.61 9.39 -3.67
N ALA A 58 6.68 8.82 -3.17
CA ALA A 58 6.67 7.62 -2.35
C ALA A 58 7.73 7.71 -1.25
N PHE A 59 7.58 6.92 -0.20
CA PHE A 59 8.61 6.74 0.83
C PHE A 59 8.73 5.26 1.20
N ASP A 60 9.82 4.92 1.87
CA ASP A 60 9.98 3.60 2.47
C ASP A 60 9.50 3.65 3.92
N HIS A 61 8.57 2.76 4.30
CA HIS A 61 8.07 2.64 5.66
C HIS A 61 9.17 2.35 6.68
N PHE A 62 8.91 2.63 7.96
CA PHE A 62 9.80 2.25 9.05
C PHE A 62 10.24 0.78 8.93
N GLY A 63 11.55 0.54 8.95
CA GLY A 63 12.10 -0.80 8.82
C GLY A 63 11.98 -1.44 7.44
N HIS A 64 11.67 -0.67 6.39
CA HIS A 64 11.59 -1.14 5.01
C HIS A 64 12.56 -0.37 4.10
N GLY A 65 12.94 -0.99 2.98
CA GLY A 65 13.77 -0.38 1.97
C GLY A 65 15.03 0.26 2.55
N LYS A 66 15.19 1.57 2.28
CA LYS A 66 16.31 2.40 2.75
C LYS A 66 16.00 3.15 4.07
N THR A 67 14.75 3.09 4.55
CA THR A 67 14.41 3.67 5.87
C THR A 67 14.89 2.76 6.99
N LYS A 68 15.59 3.34 7.95
CA LYS A 68 16.09 2.61 9.12
C LYS A 68 14.94 2.14 10.00
N GLY A 69 15.23 1.12 10.82
CA GLY A 69 14.28 0.51 11.74
C GLY A 69 14.37 -1.00 11.74
N LYS A 70 13.69 -1.65 12.66
CA LYS A 70 13.65 -3.11 12.73
C LYS A 70 12.79 -3.67 11.61
N ARG A 71 13.37 -4.50 10.75
CA ARG A 71 12.69 -5.15 9.62
C ARG A 71 11.43 -5.88 10.09
N GLY A 72 10.29 -5.60 9.41
CA GLY A 72 9.02 -6.24 9.71
C GLY A 72 8.36 -5.82 11.01
N HIS A 73 8.85 -4.77 11.66
CA HIS A 73 8.21 -4.18 12.84
C HIS A 73 7.62 -2.81 12.49
N ASN A 74 6.59 -2.45 13.22
CA ASN A 74 5.98 -1.13 13.17
C ASN A 74 5.71 -0.66 14.60
N PRO A 75 6.08 0.59 14.96
CA PRO A 75 5.86 1.12 16.31
C PRO A 75 4.38 1.17 16.72
N GLY A 76 3.47 1.35 15.75
CA GLY A 76 2.04 1.38 15.98
C GLY A 76 1.26 1.71 14.71
N TYR A 77 -0.02 1.36 14.66
CA TYR A 77 -0.83 1.60 13.47
C TYR A 77 -1.04 3.11 13.20
N SER A 78 -1.22 3.93 14.25
CA SER A 78 -1.27 5.39 14.13
C SER A 78 0.01 5.96 13.53
N TYR A 79 1.19 5.38 13.86
CA TYR A 79 2.47 5.78 13.29
C TYR A 79 2.48 5.66 11.75
N VAL A 80 1.81 4.62 11.20
CA VAL A 80 1.66 4.47 9.75
C VAL A 80 0.79 5.59 9.18
N LEU A 81 -0.37 5.86 9.77
CA LEU A 81 -1.28 6.91 9.31
C LEU A 81 -0.63 8.31 9.38
N ASP A 82 0.08 8.61 10.47
CA ASP A 82 0.80 9.88 10.66
C ASP A 82 1.94 10.04 9.63
N SER A 83 2.61 8.94 9.25
CA SER A 83 3.63 8.97 8.21
C SER A 83 3.04 9.30 6.83
N ILE A 84 1.82 8.83 6.53
CA ILE A 84 1.08 9.19 5.30
C ILE A 84 0.77 10.69 5.29
N THR A 85 0.25 11.24 6.41
CA THR A 85 0.01 12.68 6.54
C THR A 85 1.28 13.48 6.28
N THR A 86 2.41 13.04 6.85
CA THR A 86 3.70 13.70 6.64
C THR A 86 4.12 13.67 5.17
N LEU A 87 3.90 12.56 4.46
CA LEU A 87 4.24 12.45 3.05
C LEU A 87 3.34 13.33 2.17
N ILE A 88 2.03 13.41 2.45
CA ILE A 88 1.10 14.31 1.77
C ILE A 88 1.56 15.77 1.91
N ASN A 89 1.93 16.20 3.12
CA ASN A 89 2.45 17.55 3.36
C ASN A 89 3.77 17.80 2.60
N LYS A 90 4.63 16.78 2.46
CA LYS A 90 5.83 16.88 1.63
C LYS A 90 5.50 17.00 0.15
N ALA A 91 4.49 16.28 -0.33
CA ALA A 91 4.02 16.37 -1.70
C ALA A 91 3.55 17.79 -2.05
N GLU A 92 2.74 18.42 -1.17
CA GLU A 92 2.33 19.81 -1.35
C GLU A 92 3.52 20.79 -1.37
N ASN A 93 4.54 20.55 -0.55
CA ASN A 93 5.76 21.37 -0.53
C ASN A 93 6.59 21.25 -1.83
N PHE A 94 6.62 20.07 -2.45
CA PHE A 94 7.38 19.83 -3.68
C PHE A 94 6.65 20.23 -4.97
N PHE A 95 5.31 20.11 -4.97
CA PHE A 95 4.52 20.21 -6.19
C PHE A 95 3.48 21.34 -6.16
N GLY A 96 3.26 21.96 -4.99
CA GLY A 96 2.17 22.92 -4.78
C GLY A 96 0.86 22.20 -4.41
N LYS A 97 -0.19 23.00 -4.19
CA LYS A 97 -1.53 22.49 -3.89
C LYS A 97 -2.21 22.05 -5.17
N LEU A 98 -2.24 20.76 -5.40
CA LEU A 98 -2.88 20.09 -6.53
C LEU A 98 -3.86 19.03 -6.01
N PRO A 99 -4.85 18.59 -6.82
CA PRO A 99 -5.63 17.40 -6.52
C PRO A 99 -4.70 16.25 -6.12
N THR A 100 -4.99 15.60 -4.97
CA THR A 100 -4.07 14.61 -4.40
C THR A 100 -4.78 13.29 -4.19
N PHE A 101 -4.17 12.24 -4.71
CA PHE A 101 -4.62 10.85 -4.60
C PHE A 101 -3.68 10.05 -3.72
N LEU A 102 -4.24 9.11 -2.94
CA LEU A 102 -3.47 8.04 -2.34
C LEU A 102 -3.54 6.80 -3.23
N TYR A 103 -2.41 6.15 -3.40
CA TYR A 103 -2.30 4.84 -4.02
C TYR A 103 -1.64 3.90 -3.00
N GLY A 104 -2.29 2.82 -2.63
CA GLY A 104 -1.75 1.85 -1.68
C GLY A 104 -1.85 0.41 -2.18
N HIS A 105 -0.78 -0.37 -1.99
CA HIS A 105 -0.76 -1.79 -2.33
C HIS A 105 -0.71 -2.66 -1.07
N SER A 106 -1.49 -3.73 -1.02
CA SER A 106 -1.44 -4.75 0.05
C SER A 106 -1.58 -4.11 1.44
N MET A 107 -0.54 -4.17 2.28
CA MET A 107 -0.44 -3.42 3.53
C MET A 107 -0.67 -1.91 3.33
N GLY A 108 -0.05 -1.33 2.31
CA GLY A 108 -0.27 0.07 1.93
C GLY A 108 -1.72 0.32 1.52
N GLY A 109 -2.37 -0.65 0.86
CA GLY A 109 -3.80 -0.62 0.52
C GLY A 109 -4.68 -0.56 1.79
N ASN A 110 -4.39 -1.41 2.78
CA ASN A 110 -5.04 -1.33 4.09
C ASN A 110 -4.83 0.05 4.74
N ALA A 111 -3.60 0.58 4.69
CA ALA A 111 -3.25 1.85 5.31
C ALA A 111 -3.98 3.03 4.65
N VAL A 112 -4.05 3.12 3.32
CA VAL A 112 -4.73 4.22 2.62
C VAL A 112 -6.25 4.17 2.80
N ILE A 113 -6.85 2.98 2.85
CA ILE A 113 -8.27 2.78 3.17
C ILE A 113 -8.55 3.30 4.58
N ASN A 114 -7.80 2.84 5.58
CA ASN A 114 -7.97 3.27 6.95
C ASN A 114 -7.66 4.77 7.14
N TYR A 115 -6.69 5.31 6.41
CA TYR A 115 -6.42 6.75 6.39
C TYR A 115 -7.66 7.52 5.94
N ALA A 116 -8.26 7.12 4.83
CA ALA A 116 -9.45 7.77 4.28
C ALA A 116 -10.67 7.69 5.23
N LEU A 117 -10.81 6.60 5.98
CA LEU A 117 -11.93 6.39 6.91
C LEU A 117 -11.75 7.07 8.26
N ARG A 118 -10.50 7.21 8.76
CA ARG A 118 -10.20 7.63 10.14
C ARG A 118 -9.74 9.07 10.29
N THR A 119 -9.28 9.69 9.18
CA THR A 119 -8.71 11.03 9.23
C THR A 119 -9.58 12.02 8.46
N GLU A 120 -9.64 13.25 8.94
CA GLU A 120 -10.10 14.35 8.09
C GLU A 120 -9.02 14.66 7.07
N ASN A 121 -9.38 14.62 5.79
CA ASN A 121 -8.42 14.77 4.70
C ASN A 121 -9.04 15.49 3.49
N ASN A 122 -8.17 16.12 2.70
CA ASN A 122 -8.53 16.83 1.47
C ASN A 122 -8.17 16.03 0.21
N LEU A 123 -8.14 14.70 0.30
CA LEU A 123 -7.87 13.83 -0.83
C LEU A 123 -8.92 13.99 -1.93
N THR A 124 -8.51 13.84 -3.17
CA THR A 124 -9.40 13.80 -4.34
C THR A 124 -9.97 12.39 -4.52
N GLY A 125 -9.16 11.35 -4.26
CA GLY A 125 -9.59 9.96 -4.35
C GLY A 125 -8.50 9.00 -3.86
N ILE A 126 -8.84 7.72 -3.80
CA ILE A 126 -7.99 6.65 -3.29
C ILE A 126 -7.96 5.48 -4.29
N VAL A 127 -6.79 4.93 -4.54
CA VAL A 127 -6.59 3.66 -5.24
C VAL A 127 -6.01 2.65 -4.27
N ALA A 128 -6.65 1.50 -4.14
CA ALA A 128 -6.17 0.39 -3.32
C ALA A 128 -6.00 -0.87 -4.19
N THR A 129 -4.76 -1.37 -4.29
CA THR A 129 -4.46 -2.57 -5.07
C THR A 129 -4.25 -3.75 -4.14
N SER A 130 -5.02 -4.83 -4.33
CA SER A 130 -4.99 -6.06 -3.52
C SER A 130 -4.87 -5.75 -2.01
N PRO A 131 -5.74 -4.87 -1.45
CA PRO A 131 -5.55 -4.35 -0.09
C PRO A 131 -5.63 -5.46 0.95
N PHE A 132 -4.73 -5.43 1.92
CA PHE A 132 -4.74 -6.36 3.04
C PHE A 132 -5.91 -6.05 3.99
N LEU A 133 -7.14 -6.31 3.58
CA LEU A 133 -8.32 -6.24 4.43
C LEU A 133 -8.55 -7.55 5.18
N ARG A 134 -8.26 -8.68 4.52
CA ARG A 134 -8.35 -10.05 5.07
C ARG A 134 -7.29 -10.91 4.41
N LEU A 135 -6.77 -11.93 5.12
CA LEU A 135 -5.87 -12.92 4.53
C LEU A 135 -6.66 -13.91 3.67
N ALA A 136 -6.07 -14.38 2.55
CA ALA A 136 -6.65 -15.43 1.71
C ALA A 136 -6.62 -16.82 2.37
N PHE A 137 -5.99 -16.95 3.54
CA PHE A 137 -5.91 -18.18 4.32
C PHE A 137 -6.18 -17.89 5.80
N GLU A 138 -6.70 -18.89 6.51
CA GLU A 138 -6.91 -18.78 7.95
C GLU A 138 -5.66 -19.22 8.71
N PRO A 139 -5.00 -18.30 9.46
CA PRO A 139 -3.92 -18.69 10.34
C PRO A 139 -4.42 -19.66 11.43
N PRO A 140 -3.67 -20.73 11.77
CA PRO A 140 -4.06 -21.63 12.84
C PRO A 140 -4.35 -20.88 14.15
N ALA A 141 -5.41 -21.26 14.86
CA ALA A 141 -5.87 -20.56 16.08
C ALA A 141 -4.78 -20.45 17.16
N TRP A 142 -3.91 -21.46 17.29
CA TRP A 142 -2.79 -21.41 18.22
C TRP A 142 -1.74 -20.35 17.85
N LYS A 143 -1.50 -20.09 16.55
CA LYS A 143 -0.59 -19.01 16.09
C LYS A 143 -1.18 -17.65 16.43
N LEU A 144 -2.49 -17.45 16.26
CA LEU A 144 -3.16 -16.21 16.64
C LEU A 144 -3.09 -15.97 18.15
N THR A 145 -3.32 -17.02 18.97
CA THR A 145 -3.24 -16.95 20.43
C THR A 145 -1.81 -16.62 20.88
N LEU A 146 -0.81 -17.30 20.31
CA LEU A 146 0.60 -17.03 20.58
C LEU A 146 0.97 -15.61 20.13
N GLY A 147 0.52 -15.17 18.96
CA GLY A 147 0.73 -13.83 18.44
C GLY A 147 0.20 -12.75 19.39
N LYS A 148 -1.02 -12.92 19.92
CA LYS A 148 -1.62 -12.01 20.92
C LYS A 148 -0.82 -11.97 22.23
N LEU A 149 -0.29 -13.11 22.67
CA LEU A 149 0.59 -13.15 23.85
C LEU A 149 1.91 -12.42 23.57
N MET A 150 2.56 -12.74 22.44
CA MET A 150 3.81 -12.12 22.05
C MET A 150 3.68 -10.62 21.79
N GLN A 151 2.55 -10.16 21.28
CA GLN A 151 2.26 -8.73 21.13
C GLN A 151 2.35 -7.97 22.46
N LYS A 152 1.97 -8.62 23.59
CA LYS A 152 2.05 -8.01 24.93
C LYS A 152 3.45 -8.09 25.54
N ILE A 153 4.18 -9.19 25.33
CA ILE A 153 5.45 -9.47 26.00
C ILE A 153 6.64 -8.98 25.20
N ALA A 154 6.62 -9.20 23.89
CA ALA A 154 7.72 -8.90 22.98
C ALA A 154 7.19 -8.38 21.61
N PRO A 155 6.50 -7.22 21.57
CA PRO A 155 5.77 -6.74 20.40
C PRO A 155 6.65 -6.52 19.16
N SER A 156 7.94 -6.30 19.37
CA SER A 156 8.91 -6.05 18.29
C SER A 156 9.69 -7.28 17.83
N ILE A 157 9.46 -8.47 18.41
CA ILE A 157 10.11 -9.68 17.88
C ILE A 157 9.61 -9.93 16.45
N THR A 158 10.52 -10.32 15.56
CA THR A 158 10.16 -10.55 14.14
C THR A 158 10.47 -11.99 13.74
N LEU A 159 9.54 -12.57 13.01
CA LEU A 159 9.63 -13.92 12.45
C LEU A 159 9.49 -13.84 10.92
N GLY A 160 9.72 -14.93 10.22
CA GLY A 160 9.36 -15.05 8.80
C GLY A 160 7.84 -14.96 8.64
N ASN A 161 7.37 -14.30 7.58
CA ASN A 161 5.95 -14.16 7.28
C ASN A 161 5.33 -15.39 6.58
N GLU A 162 6.16 -16.39 6.26
CA GLU A 162 5.76 -17.66 5.60
C GLU A 162 5.05 -17.45 4.24
N LEU A 163 5.15 -16.28 3.63
CA LEU A 163 4.59 -16.05 2.31
C LEU A 163 5.50 -16.68 1.23
N ASP A 164 4.88 -17.41 0.32
CA ASP A 164 5.56 -17.94 -0.86
C ASP A 164 5.69 -16.81 -1.91
N PRO A 165 6.91 -16.41 -2.29
CA PRO A 165 7.11 -15.37 -3.30
C PRO A 165 6.46 -15.68 -4.66
N SER A 166 6.21 -16.95 -4.98
CA SER A 166 5.54 -17.33 -6.24
C SER A 166 4.10 -16.84 -6.34
N TYR A 167 3.48 -16.44 -5.21
CA TYR A 167 2.12 -15.93 -5.18
C TYR A 167 2.00 -14.42 -5.45
N ILE A 168 3.14 -13.71 -5.58
CA ILE A 168 3.07 -12.26 -5.86
C ILE A 168 2.66 -11.97 -7.30
N SER A 169 3.11 -12.77 -8.28
CA SER A 169 2.91 -12.52 -9.70
C SER A 169 2.96 -13.81 -10.51
N ARG A 170 2.24 -13.87 -11.63
CA ARG A 170 2.37 -14.90 -12.68
C ARG A 170 3.59 -14.69 -13.57
N ASP A 171 4.20 -13.51 -13.54
CA ASP A 171 5.44 -13.21 -14.26
C ASP A 171 6.63 -13.66 -13.43
N SER A 172 7.23 -14.79 -13.82
CA SER A 172 8.38 -15.37 -13.11
C SER A 172 9.61 -14.44 -13.07
N VAL A 173 9.73 -13.51 -14.01
CA VAL A 173 10.83 -12.51 -14.01
C VAL A 173 10.61 -11.51 -12.83
N GLU A 174 9.37 -11.09 -12.60
CA GLU A 174 9.05 -10.21 -11.47
C GLU A 174 9.20 -10.94 -10.13
N VAL A 175 8.83 -12.23 -10.06
CA VAL A 175 9.07 -13.07 -8.87
C VAL A 175 10.57 -13.16 -8.58
N GLN A 176 11.41 -13.40 -9.60
CA GLN A 176 12.85 -13.48 -9.41
C GLN A 176 13.45 -12.14 -8.95
N LYS A 177 13.03 -11.02 -9.54
CA LYS A 177 13.42 -9.67 -9.08
C LYS A 177 13.08 -9.42 -7.61
N TYR A 178 11.90 -9.89 -7.16
CA TYR A 178 11.49 -9.78 -5.75
C TYR A 178 12.40 -10.58 -4.84
N ILE A 179 12.73 -11.83 -5.22
CA ILE A 179 13.58 -12.73 -4.43
C ILE A 179 15.01 -12.19 -4.31
N GLU A 180 15.54 -11.62 -5.40
CA GLU A 180 16.93 -11.13 -5.48
C GLU A 180 17.12 -9.71 -4.92
N ASP A 181 16.03 -8.99 -4.63
CA ASP A 181 16.12 -7.61 -4.16
C ASP A 181 16.61 -7.55 -2.70
N PRO A 182 17.80 -6.98 -2.42
CA PRO A 182 18.36 -6.92 -1.07
C PRO A 182 17.58 -5.99 -0.12
N LEU A 183 16.68 -5.17 -0.64
CA LEU A 183 15.84 -4.27 0.15
C LEU A 183 14.51 -4.92 0.54
N VAL A 184 14.15 -6.03 -0.09
CA VAL A 184 12.99 -6.85 0.25
C VAL A 184 13.30 -7.71 1.47
N HIS A 185 12.30 -7.98 2.30
CA HIS A 185 12.44 -8.87 3.46
C HIS A 185 11.13 -9.62 3.77
N ASN A 186 11.25 -10.80 4.33
CA ASN A 186 10.14 -11.63 4.76
C ASN A 186 9.84 -11.56 6.28
N LYS A 187 10.24 -10.50 6.96
CA LYS A 187 10.06 -10.35 8.41
C LYS A 187 8.73 -9.68 8.75
N VAL A 188 8.08 -10.17 9.82
CA VAL A 188 6.87 -9.57 10.38
C VAL A 188 6.87 -9.75 11.91
N SER A 189 6.42 -8.72 12.64
CA SER A 189 6.22 -8.81 14.09
C SER A 189 4.75 -9.04 14.42
N PRO A 190 4.44 -9.66 15.59
CA PRO A 190 3.06 -9.84 16.04
C PRO A 190 2.31 -8.51 16.13
N ASN A 191 2.97 -7.46 16.61
CA ASN A 191 2.36 -6.14 16.69
C ASN A 191 1.95 -5.60 15.31
N PHE A 192 2.81 -5.81 14.31
CA PHE A 192 2.53 -5.41 12.94
C PHE A 192 1.34 -6.22 12.38
N SER A 193 1.46 -7.55 12.35
CA SER A 193 0.48 -8.44 11.72
C SER A 193 -0.91 -8.27 12.31
N LEU A 194 -1.05 -8.37 13.65
CA LEU A 194 -2.35 -8.31 14.32
C LEU A 194 -3.03 -6.95 14.16
N ARG A 195 -2.27 -5.84 14.22
CA ARG A 195 -2.84 -4.50 14.05
C ARG A 195 -3.39 -4.27 12.64
N PHE A 196 -2.71 -4.80 11.61
CA PHE A 196 -3.20 -4.69 10.24
C PHE A 196 -4.41 -5.60 9.98
N MET A 197 -4.45 -6.80 10.56
CA MET A 197 -5.65 -7.66 10.52
C MET A 197 -6.85 -6.98 11.17
N GLU A 198 -6.68 -6.46 12.39
CA GLU A 198 -7.72 -5.72 13.12
C GLU A 198 -8.20 -4.50 12.32
N ALA A 199 -7.27 -3.76 11.69
CA ALA A 199 -7.59 -2.58 10.90
C ALA A 199 -8.34 -2.93 9.60
N GLY A 200 -8.05 -4.08 8.99
CA GLY A 200 -8.75 -4.57 7.81
C GLY A 200 -10.22 -4.88 8.10
N GLU A 201 -10.49 -5.68 9.12
CA GLU A 201 -11.86 -6.01 9.54
C GLU A 201 -12.64 -4.78 10.01
N TRP A 202 -11.95 -3.87 10.71
CA TRP A 202 -12.55 -2.60 11.09
C TRP A 202 -12.93 -1.77 9.86
N ALA A 203 -12.08 -1.71 8.84
CA ALA A 203 -12.34 -0.96 7.62
C ALA A 203 -13.56 -1.52 6.87
N ILE A 204 -13.67 -2.85 6.71
CA ILE A 204 -14.82 -3.51 6.09
C ILE A 204 -16.12 -3.12 6.84
N SER A 205 -16.12 -3.23 8.17
CA SER A 205 -17.26 -2.91 9.01
C SER A 205 -17.65 -1.43 8.99
N ASN A 206 -16.75 -0.54 8.60
CA ASN A 206 -16.92 0.91 8.59
C ASN A 206 -16.84 1.54 7.19
N ALA A 207 -16.96 0.76 6.12
CA ALA A 207 -16.82 1.22 4.74
C ALA A 207 -17.77 2.37 4.38
N LYS A 208 -18.97 2.41 5.01
CA LYS A 208 -19.95 3.50 4.87
C LYS A 208 -19.46 4.88 5.34
N LEU A 209 -18.36 4.93 6.11
CA LEU A 209 -17.73 6.19 6.54
C LEU A 209 -16.86 6.81 5.44
N LEU A 210 -16.66 6.12 4.31
CA LEU A 210 -15.88 6.66 3.21
C LEU A 210 -16.52 7.95 2.67
N LYS A 211 -15.70 8.98 2.51
CA LYS A 211 -16.15 10.33 2.07
C LYS A 211 -15.57 10.75 0.72
N LYS A 212 -14.71 9.93 0.15
CA LYS A 212 -13.98 10.21 -1.10
C LYS A 212 -14.13 9.04 -2.07
N PRO A 213 -14.14 9.28 -3.38
CA PRO A 213 -14.13 8.20 -4.36
C PRO A 213 -12.96 7.25 -4.13
N MET A 214 -13.20 5.95 -4.29
CA MET A 214 -12.17 4.93 -4.16
C MET A 214 -12.30 3.89 -5.27
N LEU A 215 -11.17 3.57 -5.88
CA LEU A 215 -11.01 2.42 -6.77
C LEU A 215 -10.24 1.32 -6.03
N ILE A 216 -10.83 0.14 -5.96
CA ILE A 216 -10.14 -1.08 -5.53
C ILE A 216 -9.87 -1.91 -6.78
N VAL A 217 -8.66 -2.41 -6.95
CA VAL A 217 -8.33 -3.41 -7.96
C VAL A 217 -7.78 -4.65 -7.27
N HIS A 218 -8.25 -5.85 -7.67
CA HIS A 218 -7.86 -7.10 -7.02
C HIS A 218 -7.81 -8.26 -8.02
N GLY A 219 -6.82 -9.13 -7.88
CA GLY A 219 -6.71 -10.35 -8.67
C GLY A 219 -7.60 -11.47 -8.11
N THR A 220 -8.32 -12.21 -8.96
CA THR A 220 -9.22 -13.27 -8.49
C THR A 220 -8.48 -14.48 -7.92
N ASP A 221 -7.22 -14.68 -8.30
CA ASP A 221 -6.35 -15.77 -7.84
C ASP A 221 -5.29 -15.31 -6.82
N ASP A 222 -5.54 -14.17 -6.15
CA ASP A 222 -4.68 -13.70 -5.06
C ASP A 222 -4.72 -14.70 -3.88
N LYS A 223 -3.56 -15.30 -3.58
CA LYS A 223 -3.39 -16.27 -2.49
C LYS A 223 -2.85 -15.66 -1.20
N ILE A 224 -2.65 -14.34 -1.18
CA ILE A 224 -2.09 -13.60 -0.04
C ILE A 224 -3.20 -12.83 0.67
N THR A 225 -3.98 -12.04 -0.07
CA THR A 225 -5.10 -11.27 0.46
C THR A 225 -6.42 -11.72 -0.17
N ASP A 226 -7.46 -11.83 0.67
CA ASP A 226 -8.77 -12.35 0.24
C ASP A 226 -9.53 -11.30 -0.59
N VAL A 227 -9.79 -11.62 -1.85
CA VAL A 227 -10.61 -10.80 -2.75
C VAL A 227 -12.00 -10.51 -2.17
N LYS A 228 -12.58 -11.45 -1.42
CA LYS A 228 -13.89 -11.29 -0.76
C LYS A 228 -13.90 -10.14 0.25
N GLY A 229 -12.79 -9.89 0.94
CA GLY A 229 -12.67 -8.73 1.82
C GLY A 229 -12.78 -7.40 1.06
N SER A 230 -12.23 -7.34 -0.15
CA SER A 230 -12.33 -6.18 -1.04
C SER A 230 -13.74 -6.02 -1.62
N GLU A 231 -14.37 -7.11 -2.03
CA GLU A 231 -15.76 -7.11 -2.51
C GLU A 231 -16.74 -6.68 -1.41
N GLU A 232 -16.57 -7.19 -0.20
CA GLU A 232 -17.39 -6.83 0.96
C GLU A 232 -17.21 -5.35 1.32
N PHE A 233 -15.98 -4.83 1.33
CA PHE A 233 -15.74 -3.41 1.55
C PHE A 233 -16.43 -2.55 0.48
N ALA A 234 -16.26 -2.89 -0.81
CA ALA A 234 -16.86 -2.14 -1.91
C ALA A 234 -18.39 -2.18 -1.86
N SER A 235 -19.00 -3.32 -1.52
CA SER A 235 -20.46 -3.46 -1.39
C SER A 235 -21.04 -2.65 -0.24
N ASN A 236 -20.25 -2.36 0.79
CA ASN A 236 -20.64 -1.60 1.96
C ASN A 236 -20.44 -0.07 1.80
N SER A 237 -19.99 0.42 0.63
CA SER A 237 -19.76 1.85 0.39
C SER A 237 -20.21 2.27 -1.01
N ASN A 238 -21.05 3.31 -1.09
CA ASN A 238 -21.49 3.90 -2.37
C ASN A 238 -20.38 4.68 -3.11
N LEU A 239 -19.25 4.91 -2.49
CA LEU A 239 -18.11 5.66 -3.04
C LEU A 239 -16.94 4.76 -3.42
N ALA A 240 -17.01 3.46 -3.13
CA ALA A 240 -16.00 2.50 -3.53
C ALA A 240 -16.48 1.73 -4.78
N SER A 241 -15.63 1.66 -5.78
CA SER A 241 -15.76 0.77 -6.92
C SER A 241 -14.67 -0.30 -6.88
N ILE A 242 -14.97 -1.49 -7.38
CA ILE A 242 -14.01 -2.58 -7.48
C ILE A 242 -13.90 -3.05 -8.93
N LYS A 243 -12.66 -3.25 -9.41
CA LYS A 243 -12.36 -3.95 -10.67
C LYS A 243 -11.55 -5.20 -10.37
N LEU A 244 -12.08 -6.36 -10.79
CA LEU A 244 -11.42 -7.65 -10.63
C LEU A 244 -10.64 -8.00 -11.89
N TYR A 245 -9.48 -8.62 -11.72
CA TYR A 245 -8.64 -9.11 -12.80
C TYR A 245 -8.57 -10.63 -12.73
N GLU A 246 -9.20 -11.27 -13.71
CA GLU A 246 -9.34 -12.73 -13.77
C GLU A 246 -7.98 -13.43 -13.79
N GLY A 247 -7.81 -14.41 -12.90
CA GLY A 247 -6.55 -15.13 -12.71
C GLY A 247 -5.39 -14.28 -12.20
N GLY A 248 -5.60 -12.98 -11.92
CA GLY A 248 -4.56 -12.09 -11.42
C GLY A 248 -4.08 -12.48 -10.02
N TYR A 249 -2.75 -12.39 -9.79
CA TYR A 249 -2.12 -12.64 -8.49
C TYR A 249 -2.04 -11.34 -7.67
N HIS A 250 -1.29 -11.39 -6.57
CA HIS A 250 -1.28 -10.33 -5.56
C HIS A 250 -0.78 -8.97 -6.07
N GLU A 251 0.35 -8.93 -6.76
CA GLU A 251 0.97 -7.70 -7.25
C GLU A 251 0.53 -7.39 -8.69
N LEU A 252 -0.72 -7.00 -8.89
CA LEU A 252 -1.27 -6.73 -10.23
C LEU A 252 -0.43 -5.74 -11.06
N GLN A 253 0.22 -4.76 -10.39
CA GLN A 253 1.13 -3.81 -11.03
C GLN A 253 2.42 -4.46 -11.55
N ASN A 254 2.73 -5.66 -11.10
CA ASN A 254 3.88 -6.48 -11.50
C ASN A 254 3.47 -7.79 -12.19
N ASP A 255 2.18 -8.03 -12.40
CA ASP A 255 1.67 -9.24 -13.04
C ASP A 255 1.66 -9.10 -14.58
N VAL A 256 1.33 -10.18 -15.27
CA VAL A 256 1.21 -10.21 -16.75
C VAL A 256 0.18 -9.22 -17.27
N CYS A 257 -0.85 -8.88 -16.45
CA CYS A 257 -1.87 -7.89 -16.77
C CYS A 257 -1.48 -6.43 -16.39
N ARG A 258 -0.27 -6.16 -15.91
CA ARG A 258 0.16 -4.85 -15.38
C ARG A 258 -0.13 -3.65 -16.27
N ASN A 259 -0.06 -3.84 -17.60
CA ASN A 259 -0.30 -2.73 -18.52
C ASN A 259 -1.76 -2.29 -18.50
N GLU A 260 -2.69 -3.24 -18.49
CA GLU A 260 -4.12 -3.00 -18.36
C GLU A 260 -4.45 -2.38 -16.99
N VAL A 261 -3.97 -3.00 -15.92
CA VAL A 261 -4.20 -2.53 -14.53
C VAL A 261 -3.76 -1.07 -14.37
N ILE A 262 -2.55 -0.73 -14.80
CA ILE A 262 -2.03 0.64 -14.64
C ILE A 262 -2.81 1.60 -15.53
N GLN A 263 -3.23 1.20 -16.73
CA GLN A 263 -4.04 2.06 -17.61
C GLN A 263 -5.41 2.34 -16.98
N ASP A 264 -6.10 1.31 -16.49
CA ASP A 264 -7.39 1.47 -15.81
C ASP A 264 -7.32 2.40 -14.59
N ILE A 265 -6.22 2.29 -13.83
CA ILE A 265 -5.98 3.21 -12.70
C ILE A 265 -5.79 4.64 -13.19
N ILE A 266 -5.01 4.85 -14.26
CA ILE A 266 -4.79 6.17 -14.86
C ILE A 266 -6.11 6.76 -15.37
N ASP A 267 -6.90 5.97 -16.08
CA ASP A 267 -8.19 6.40 -16.62
C ASP A 267 -9.14 6.80 -15.50
N TRP A 268 -9.20 6.00 -14.43
CA TRP A 268 -9.99 6.33 -13.25
C TRP A 268 -9.51 7.64 -12.58
N LEU A 269 -8.20 7.83 -12.39
CA LEU A 269 -7.63 9.05 -11.81
C LEU A 269 -8.04 10.28 -12.63
N HIS A 270 -8.05 10.19 -13.96
CA HIS A 270 -8.49 11.28 -14.83
C HIS A 270 -9.98 11.60 -14.72
N THR A 271 -10.82 10.61 -14.40
CA THR A 271 -12.25 10.88 -14.16
C THR A 271 -12.52 11.64 -12.86
N GLN A 272 -11.55 11.71 -11.96
CA GLN A 272 -11.67 12.37 -10.66
C GLN A 272 -10.98 13.77 -10.63
N THR A 273 -10.20 14.12 -11.68
CA THR A 273 -9.56 15.43 -11.84
C THR A 273 -10.35 16.30 -12.79
#